data_83ff3c90598245245b8819733083585f
#
_entry.id   83ff3c90598245245b8819733083585f
#
_cell.length_a   1.000
_cell.length_b   1.000
_cell.length_c   1.000
_cell.angle_alpha   90.00
_cell.angle_beta   90.00
_cell.angle_gamma   90.00
#
_symmetry.space_group_name_H-M   'P 1'
#
loop_
_entity.id
_entity.type
_entity.pdbx_description
1 polymer ?
#
loop_
_entity_poly.entity_id
_entity_poly.type
_entity_poly.pdbx_seq_one_letter_code
_entity_poly.pdbx_strand_id
1 'polypeptide(L)'
;MKIKTLALAMTMSITATAQTPKLSKDNIEKVLQAMTLEEKASLLVGGEYDFWSTTAMAGNSSHTVPGAAGSTIAIPRLGIPETILTDGPAGVRINPTRPETNKTFYATGFPVGSCIAATWNTELAFKVGKAIGSEVKAYNCDVILGPGMNIHRNPLCGRNFEYYSEDPLLTGKIASGYVKGVQNEGAGVSIKHFAVNSQETNRIFVDEIVSPRAAREIYLRGFEIAVRESHPWTVMSSYNRINGVFAQANHDLLTKVLRDDWGFKGIVMTDWCGKREQAGLYTINEVKAGNDLLEPGSKEQVTDIVEGVKQGKLSMEDVDKCVRRMLEYIVLTPHFNGYKADNNPNLKANAIVSREVADEGMVLLKNNGVLPLGGKTKKPTRVSLYGTGSYNFLSGGVGS
;
A
#
# COMPACT_ATOMS: atom_id res chain seq x y z
N MET A 1 32.14 10.58 -80.61
CA MET A 1 30.89 10.75 -79.81
C MET A 1 31.03 9.84 -78.59
N LYS A 2 31.33 10.39 -77.38
CA LYS A 2 31.53 9.62 -76.15
C LYS A 2 30.29 9.74 -75.32
N ILE A 3 29.50 8.66 -75.11
CA ILE A 3 28.37 8.55 -74.30
C ILE A 3 28.84 8.38 -72.83
N LYS A 4 28.56 9.36 -71.99
CA LYS A 4 28.75 9.30 -70.53
C LYS A 4 27.53 8.65 -69.89
N THR A 5 27.69 7.44 -69.41
CA THR A 5 26.67 6.77 -68.60
C THR A 5 26.66 7.34 -67.16
N LEU A 6 25.58 8.00 -66.76
CA LEU A 6 25.42 8.52 -65.44
C LEU A 6 24.77 7.40 -64.59
N ALA A 7 25.53 6.83 -63.65
CA ALA A 7 25.00 5.86 -62.70
C ALA A 7 24.37 6.63 -61.52
N LEU A 8 23.04 6.54 -61.42
CA LEU A 8 22.26 7.10 -60.31
C LEU A 8 22.28 6.11 -59.13
N ALA A 9 23.12 6.37 -58.13
CA ALA A 9 23.13 5.57 -56.90
C ALA A 9 21.91 5.95 -56.03
N MET A 10 20.92 5.05 -56.00
CA MET A 10 19.75 5.16 -55.15
C MET A 10 20.10 4.69 -53.74
N THR A 11 20.44 5.58 -52.81
CA THR A 11 20.61 5.26 -51.40
C THR A 11 19.24 4.98 -50.78
N MET A 12 18.89 3.71 -50.64
CA MET A 12 17.74 3.32 -49.79
C MET A 12 18.12 3.58 -48.32
N SER A 13 17.61 4.66 -47.79
CA SER A 13 17.59 4.87 -46.34
C SER A 13 16.62 3.88 -45.73
N ILE A 14 17.14 2.75 -45.22
CA ILE A 14 16.36 1.84 -44.38
C ILE A 14 16.17 2.57 -43.05
N THR A 15 15.08 3.28 -42.89
CA THR A 15 14.60 3.71 -41.57
C THR A 15 14.16 2.45 -40.84
N ALA A 16 15.06 1.87 -40.07
CA ALA A 16 14.68 0.87 -39.07
C ALA A 16 13.71 1.54 -38.11
N THR A 17 12.44 1.28 -38.24
CA THR A 17 11.45 1.65 -37.22
C THR A 17 11.84 0.88 -35.95
N ALA A 18 12.54 1.55 -35.03
CA ALA A 18 12.88 0.97 -33.76
C ALA A 18 11.55 0.55 -33.07
N GLN A 19 11.40 -0.76 -32.92
CA GLN A 19 10.21 -1.32 -32.29
C GLN A 19 10.09 -0.73 -30.86
N THR A 20 8.92 -0.18 -30.53
CA THR A 20 8.65 0.37 -29.18
C THR A 20 8.96 -0.68 -28.11
N PRO A 21 9.84 -0.39 -27.16
CA PRO A 21 10.21 -1.38 -26.14
C PRO A 21 9.00 -1.73 -25.28
N LYS A 22 8.85 -3.01 -24.96
CA LYS A 22 7.90 -3.50 -23.96
C LYS A 22 8.62 -3.72 -22.64
N LEU A 23 7.99 -3.35 -21.53
CA LEU A 23 8.58 -3.48 -20.20
C LEU A 23 8.99 -4.92 -19.89
N SER A 24 10.20 -5.08 -19.40
CA SER A 24 10.73 -6.32 -18.82
C SER A 24 11.69 -5.98 -17.68
N LYS A 25 12.07 -6.98 -16.89
CA LYS A 25 13.02 -6.79 -15.77
C LYS A 25 14.39 -6.24 -16.24
N ASP A 26 14.76 -6.51 -17.47
CA ASP A 26 16.11 -6.22 -17.99
C ASP A 26 16.18 -4.93 -18.84
N ASN A 27 15.05 -4.22 -19.04
CA ASN A 27 15.03 -3.07 -19.97
C ASN A 27 14.37 -1.80 -19.41
N ILE A 28 14.27 -1.67 -18.09
CA ILE A 28 13.62 -0.54 -17.40
C ILE A 28 14.12 0.81 -17.94
N GLU A 29 15.42 1.02 -18.03
CA GLU A 29 15.99 2.27 -18.54
C GLU A 29 15.61 2.56 -20.00
N LYS A 30 15.55 1.53 -20.83
CA LYS A 30 15.12 1.67 -22.22
C LYS A 30 13.66 2.07 -22.34
N VAL A 31 12.80 1.51 -21.47
CA VAL A 31 11.37 1.88 -21.39
C VAL A 31 11.22 3.29 -20.86
N LEU A 32 11.92 3.65 -19.78
CA LEU A 32 11.92 5.00 -19.20
C LEU A 32 12.25 6.08 -20.24
N GLN A 33 13.29 5.85 -21.05
CA GLN A 33 13.69 6.76 -22.12
C GLN A 33 12.68 6.84 -23.28
N ALA A 34 11.91 5.78 -23.50
CA ALA A 34 10.87 5.74 -24.55
C ALA A 34 9.54 6.37 -24.13
N MET A 35 9.37 6.72 -22.85
CA MET A 35 8.17 7.36 -22.33
C MET A 35 8.13 8.85 -22.67
N THR A 36 6.92 9.35 -23.03
CA THR A 36 6.68 10.78 -23.09
C THR A 36 6.56 11.39 -21.69
N LEU A 37 6.63 12.70 -21.57
CA LEU A 37 6.43 13.39 -20.28
C LEU A 37 5.05 13.12 -19.71
N GLU A 38 4.01 13.13 -20.55
CA GLU A 38 2.63 12.86 -20.18
C GLU A 38 2.45 11.42 -19.65
N GLU A 39 3.12 10.45 -20.28
CA GLU A 39 3.10 9.05 -19.80
C GLU A 39 3.83 8.90 -18.47
N LYS A 40 4.96 9.57 -18.31
CA LYS A 40 5.69 9.62 -17.04
C LYS A 40 4.82 10.22 -15.94
N ALA A 41 4.20 11.37 -16.20
CA ALA A 41 3.29 12.02 -15.26
C ALA A 41 2.10 11.13 -14.90
N SER A 42 1.48 10.49 -15.92
CA SER A 42 0.34 9.59 -15.70
C SER A 42 0.70 8.36 -14.86
N LEU A 43 1.93 7.83 -14.99
CA LEU A 43 2.37 6.68 -14.20
C LEU A 43 2.60 7.02 -12.72
N LEU A 44 2.86 8.28 -12.39
CA LEU A 44 3.04 8.77 -11.01
C LEU A 44 1.71 9.16 -10.35
N VAL A 45 0.60 9.10 -11.07
CA VAL A 45 -0.72 9.51 -10.60
C VAL A 45 -1.65 8.30 -10.70
N GLY A 46 -2.31 7.97 -9.59
CA GLY A 46 -3.22 6.83 -9.51
C GLY A 46 -4.48 6.99 -10.37
N GLY A 47 -5.30 5.96 -10.39
CA GLY A 47 -6.61 5.99 -11.05
C GLY A 47 -7.55 7.04 -10.43
N GLU A 48 -8.45 7.60 -11.24
CA GLU A 48 -9.42 8.60 -10.78
C GLU A 48 -10.35 8.00 -9.71
N TYR A 49 -10.57 8.75 -8.64
CA TYR A 49 -11.48 8.36 -7.56
C TYR A 49 -12.92 8.75 -7.90
N ASP A 50 -13.84 7.80 -7.84
CA ASP A 50 -15.26 8.06 -7.99
C ASP A 50 -15.88 8.47 -6.64
N PHE A 51 -15.89 9.78 -6.35
CA PHE A 51 -16.51 10.34 -5.15
C PHE A 51 -18.03 10.13 -5.08
N TRP A 52 -18.68 9.80 -6.18
CA TRP A 52 -20.12 9.63 -6.28
C TRP A 52 -20.59 8.19 -6.05
N SER A 53 -19.68 7.26 -5.92
CA SER A 53 -20.02 5.89 -5.53
C SER A 53 -20.62 5.87 -4.13
N THR A 54 -21.83 5.33 -4.02
CA THR A 54 -22.63 5.30 -2.77
C THR A 54 -22.05 4.47 -1.63
N THR A 55 -20.97 3.75 -1.86
CA THR A 55 -20.20 3.02 -0.85
C THR A 55 -19.05 3.90 -0.38
N ALA A 56 -19.36 4.89 0.43
CA ALA A 56 -18.48 5.96 0.93
C ALA A 56 -17.31 5.51 1.83
N MET A 57 -16.61 4.45 1.48
CA MET A 57 -15.39 4.04 2.16
C MET A 57 -14.24 4.16 1.16
N ALA A 58 -13.08 4.63 1.60
CA ALA A 58 -11.87 4.67 0.79
C ALA A 58 -11.75 3.35 0.03
N GLY A 59 -11.80 3.36 -1.29
CA GLY A 59 -11.65 2.14 -2.03
C GLY A 59 -12.61 1.92 -3.20
N ASN A 60 -12.76 2.87 -4.10
CA ASN A 60 -13.51 2.63 -5.33
C ASN A 60 -12.86 3.31 -6.54
N SER A 61 -11.54 3.24 -6.62
CA SER A 61 -10.78 3.83 -7.74
C SER A 61 -10.26 2.80 -8.75
N SER A 62 -10.59 1.52 -8.59
CA SER A 62 -10.29 0.50 -9.60
C SER A 62 -11.56 0.05 -10.33
N HIS A 63 -11.55 0.15 -11.65
CA HIS A 63 -12.60 -0.42 -12.50
C HIS A 63 -12.41 -1.93 -12.72
N THR A 64 -11.21 -2.46 -12.46
CA THR A 64 -10.85 -3.86 -12.68
C THR A 64 -11.28 -4.76 -11.53
N VAL A 65 -11.13 -4.29 -10.28
CA VAL A 65 -11.55 -5.03 -9.08
C VAL A 65 -12.50 -4.17 -8.26
N PRO A 66 -13.80 -4.46 -8.28
CA PRO A 66 -14.78 -3.70 -7.51
C PRO A 66 -14.47 -3.68 -6.02
N GLY A 67 -14.40 -2.48 -5.44
CA GLY A 67 -14.07 -2.26 -4.03
C GLY A 67 -12.58 -2.19 -3.72
N ALA A 68 -11.70 -2.32 -4.69
CA ALA A 68 -10.28 -2.05 -4.52
C ALA A 68 -10.00 -0.57 -4.25
N ALA A 69 -8.98 -0.29 -3.45
CA ALA A 69 -8.71 1.04 -2.92
C ALA A 69 -8.11 1.99 -3.95
N GLY A 70 -7.29 1.50 -4.85
CA GLY A 70 -6.58 2.30 -5.84
C GLY A 70 -6.02 1.48 -6.98
N SER A 71 -5.48 2.17 -7.98
CA SER A 71 -4.79 1.53 -9.09
C SER A 71 -3.82 2.49 -9.77
N THR A 72 -2.83 1.95 -10.47
CA THR A 72 -2.01 2.73 -11.39
C THR A 72 -2.64 2.79 -12.79
N ILE A 73 -2.14 3.69 -13.63
CA ILE A 73 -2.57 3.81 -15.02
C ILE A 73 -1.74 2.89 -15.92
N ALA A 74 -2.42 2.06 -16.72
CA ALA A 74 -1.75 1.23 -17.71
C ALA A 74 -1.19 2.04 -18.89
N ILE A 75 -0.02 1.62 -19.43
CA ILE A 75 0.56 2.17 -20.66
C ILE A 75 0.79 1.02 -21.66
N PRO A 76 -0.26 0.59 -22.40
CA PRO A 76 -0.23 -0.64 -23.19
C PRO A 76 0.84 -0.63 -24.30
N ARG A 77 1.12 0.56 -24.88
CA ARG A 77 2.16 0.67 -25.92
C ARG A 77 3.55 0.27 -25.42
N LEU A 78 3.81 0.43 -24.10
CA LEU A 78 5.06 0.06 -23.44
C LEU A 78 4.97 -1.27 -22.66
N GLY A 79 3.84 -1.96 -22.72
CA GLY A 79 3.62 -3.21 -21.98
C GLY A 79 3.57 -3.01 -20.46
N ILE A 80 3.17 -1.83 -20.00
CA ILE A 80 3.01 -1.51 -18.58
C ILE A 80 1.55 -1.78 -18.23
N PRO A 81 1.25 -2.79 -17.37
CA PRO A 81 -0.11 -3.05 -16.92
C PRO A 81 -0.55 -2.06 -15.83
N GLU A 82 -1.84 -2.00 -15.59
CA GLU A 82 -2.41 -1.50 -14.36
C GLU A 82 -1.93 -2.37 -13.17
N THR A 83 -1.76 -1.78 -11.99
CA THR A 83 -1.57 -2.50 -10.72
C THR A 83 -2.70 -2.12 -9.77
N ILE A 84 -3.20 -3.09 -9.00
CA ILE A 84 -4.39 -2.94 -8.16
C ILE A 84 -3.99 -2.94 -6.69
N LEU A 85 -4.43 -1.90 -5.98
CA LEU A 85 -4.22 -1.72 -4.55
C LEU A 85 -5.52 -2.05 -3.80
N THR A 86 -5.46 -2.93 -2.81
CA THR A 86 -6.62 -3.24 -1.96
C THR A 86 -6.35 -2.85 -0.52
N ASP A 87 -7.35 -2.30 0.15
CA ASP A 87 -7.26 -1.97 1.56
C ASP A 87 -7.51 -3.20 2.44
N GLY A 88 -7.22 -3.08 3.73
CA GLY A 88 -7.57 -4.06 4.76
C GLY A 88 -6.38 -4.71 5.46
N PRO A 89 -5.72 -4.03 6.44
CA PRO A 89 -4.66 -4.61 7.26
C PRO A 89 -5.07 -5.87 8.02
N ALA A 90 -6.36 -6.00 8.34
CA ALA A 90 -6.95 -7.15 9.03
C ALA A 90 -7.76 -8.07 8.09
N GLY A 91 -7.57 -7.98 6.78
CA GLY A 91 -8.23 -8.79 5.76
C GLY A 91 -8.57 -8.01 4.50
N VAL A 92 -8.56 -8.69 3.37
CA VAL A 92 -8.74 -8.08 2.05
C VAL A 92 -10.10 -7.40 1.93
N ARG A 93 -10.11 -6.14 1.48
CA ARG A 93 -11.32 -5.36 1.27
C ARG A 93 -11.64 -5.27 -0.21
N ILE A 94 -12.74 -5.94 -0.60
CA ILE A 94 -13.33 -5.91 -1.93
C ILE A 94 -14.85 -5.83 -1.80
N ASN A 95 -15.56 -5.45 -2.87
CA ASN A 95 -17.02 -5.53 -2.86
C ASN A 95 -17.47 -7.00 -2.81
N PRO A 96 -18.39 -7.34 -1.89
CA PRO A 96 -18.91 -8.72 -1.76
C PRO A 96 -19.80 -9.12 -2.92
N THR A 97 -20.38 -8.17 -3.63
CA THR A 97 -21.27 -8.39 -4.77
C THR A 97 -20.71 -7.72 -6.02
N ARG A 98 -20.98 -8.33 -7.17
CA ARG A 98 -20.57 -7.81 -8.49
C ARG A 98 -21.74 -7.87 -9.46
N PRO A 99 -21.90 -6.86 -10.37
CA PRO A 99 -23.05 -6.80 -11.29
C PRO A 99 -23.19 -8.00 -12.22
N GLU A 100 -22.06 -8.62 -12.59
CA GLU A 100 -21.99 -9.70 -13.55
C GLU A 100 -22.30 -11.09 -12.99
N THR A 101 -22.52 -11.21 -11.67
CA THR A 101 -22.73 -12.52 -11.02
C THR A 101 -23.58 -12.42 -9.76
N ASN A 102 -24.32 -13.50 -9.44
CA ASN A 102 -25.02 -13.64 -8.16
C ASN A 102 -24.13 -14.22 -7.05
N LYS A 103 -22.84 -14.47 -7.32
CA LYS A 103 -21.90 -15.01 -6.33
C LYS A 103 -21.54 -13.91 -5.32
N THR A 104 -21.49 -14.29 -4.04
CA THR A 104 -20.92 -13.43 -2.99
C THR A 104 -19.45 -13.77 -2.81
N PHE A 105 -18.61 -12.73 -2.77
CA PHE A 105 -17.17 -12.85 -2.57
C PHE A 105 -16.85 -12.53 -1.11
N TYR A 106 -16.27 -13.48 -0.40
CA TYR A 106 -15.91 -13.38 1.01
C TYR A 106 -14.41 -13.32 1.18
N ALA A 107 -13.95 -12.45 2.07
CA ALA A 107 -12.57 -12.40 2.54
C ALA A 107 -12.51 -12.78 4.03
N THR A 108 -11.38 -13.29 4.48
CA THR A 108 -11.18 -13.66 5.89
C THR A 108 -10.97 -12.40 6.73
N GLY A 109 -11.74 -12.25 7.82
CA GLY A 109 -11.44 -11.32 8.88
C GLY A 109 -10.38 -11.90 9.82
N PHE A 110 -9.25 -11.24 9.93
CA PHE A 110 -8.21 -11.59 10.89
C PHE A 110 -8.32 -10.75 12.16
N PRO A 111 -7.73 -11.17 13.29
CA PRO A 111 -7.61 -10.32 14.47
C PRO A 111 -6.95 -9.00 14.12
N VAL A 112 -7.38 -7.95 14.81
CA VAL A 112 -6.82 -6.60 14.62
C VAL A 112 -5.35 -6.52 15.01
N GLY A 113 -4.63 -5.51 14.52
CA GLY A 113 -3.18 -5.39 14.70
C GLY A 113 -2.72 -5.49 16.17
N SER A 114 -3.43 -4.84 17.09
CA SER A 114 -3.13 -4.93 18.52
C SER A 114 -3.25 -6.34 19.09
N CYS A 115 -4.19 -7.16 18.60
CA CYS A 115 -4.33 -8.56 19.00
C CYS A 115 -3.19 -9.42 18.40
N ILE A 116 -2.82 -9.20 17.14
CA ILE A 116 -1.68 -9.89 16.51
C ILE A 116 -0.40 -9.57 17.29
N ALA A 117 -0.17 -8.31 17.68
CA ALA A 117 1.00 -7.92 18.45
C ALA A 117 1.03 -8.52 19.87
N ALA A 118 -0.15 -8.70 20.49
CA ALA A 118 -0.26 -9.31 21.82
C ALA A 118 0.21 -10.78 21.88
N THR A 119 0.32 -11.45 20.74
CA THR A 119 0.92 -12.79 20.65
C THR A 119 2.43 -12.79 20.88
N TRP A 120 3.11 -11.67 20.60
CA TRP A 120 4.58 -11.57 20.56
C TRP A 120 5.24 -12.60 19.63
N ASN A 121 4.48 -13.15 18.70
CA ASN A 121 4.85 -14.26 17.83
C ASN A 121 4.96 -13.82 16.37
N THR A 122 6.18 -13.63 15.89
CA THR A 122 6.45 -13.23 14.50
C THR A 122 6.10 -14.31 13.48
N GLU A 123 6.11 -15.57 13.87
CA GLU A 123 5.69 -16.71 13.04
C GLU A 123 4.17 -16.66 12.75
N LEU A 124 3.36 -16.33 13.77
CA LEU A 124 1.93 -16.11 13.57
C LEU A 124 1.66 -14.89 12.70
N ALA A 125 2.39 -13.79 12.91
CA ALA A 125 2.32 -12.63 12.02
C ALA A 125 2.64 -13.00 10.56
N PHE A 126 3.65 -13.86 10.34
CA PHE A 126 3.98 -14.40 9.02
C PHE A 126 2.82 -15.24 8.45
N LYS A 127 2.19 -16.13 9.23
CA LYS A 127 1.05 -16.94 8.79
C LYS A 127 -0.13 -16.05 8.38
N VAL A 128 -0.44 -15.00 9.16
CA VAL A 128 -1.47 -14.00 8.81
C VAL A 128 -1.13 -13.33 7.48
N GLY A 129 0.08 -12.81 7.35
CA GLY A 129 0.54 -12.20 6.11
C GLY A 129 0.41 -13.13 4.92
N LYS A 130 0.82 -14.40 5.08
CA LYS A 130 0.70 -15.42 4.04
C LYS A 130 -0.76 -15.67 3.63
N ALA A 131 -1.66 -15.79 4.59
CA ALA A 131 -3.09 -15.99 4.32
C ALA A 131 -3.69 -14.78 3.59
N ILE A 132 -3.40 -13.56 4.03
CA ILE A 132 -3.83 -12.32 3.37
C ILE A 132 -3.24 -12.22 1.96
N GLY A 133 -1.95 -12.47 1.77
CA GLY A 133 -1.30 -12.43 0.46
C GLY A 133 -1.93 -13.39 -0.55
N SER A 134 -2.33 -14.57 -0.10
CA SER A 134 -3.04 -15.54 -0.94
C SER A 134 -4.41 -15.01 -1.39
N GLU A 135 -5.16 -14.33 -0.51
CA GLU A 135 -6.45 -13.71 -0.84
C GLU A 135 -6.29 -12.50 -1.76
N VAL A 136 -5.27 -11.66 -1.54
CA VAL A 136 -4.92 -10.53 -2.42
C VAL A 136 -4.80 -11.00 -3.87
N LYS A 137 -4.00 -12.03 -4.09
CA LYS A 137 -3.82 -12.61 -5.44
C LYS A 137 -5.09 -13.28 -5.96
N ALA A 138 -5.78 -14.06 -5.13
CA ALA A 138 -7.01 -14.73 -5.55
C ALA A 138 -8.06 -13.73 -6.06
N TYR A 139 -8.09 -12.52 -5.50
CA TYR A 139 -9.01 -11.46 -5.90
C TYR A 139 -8.44 -10.47 -6.94
N ASN A 140 -7.37 -10.86 -7.62
CA ASN A 140 -6.79 -10.05 -8.69
C ASN A 140 -6.22 -8.70 -8.23
N CYS A 141 -5.70 -8.65 -7.01
CA CYS A 141 -5.00 -7.48 -6.48
C CYS A 141 -3.48 -7.72 -6.44
N ASP A 142 -2.70 -6.64 -6.44
CA ASP A 142 -1.24 -6.70 -6.43
C ASP A 142 -0.65 -6.36 -5.05
N VAL A 143 -1.26 -5.41 -4.34
CA VAL A 143 -0.74 -4.87 -3.08
C VAL A 143 -1.86 -4.72 -2.07
N ILE A 144 -1.60 -5.14 -0.82
CA ILE A 144 -2.43 -4.81 0.34
C ILE A 144 -1.93 -3.55 1.02
N LEU A 145 -2.83 -2.59 1.32
CA LEU A 145 -2.51 -1.36 2.06
C LEU A 145 -2.44 -1.65 3.56
N GLY A 146 -1.36 -2.25 3.96
CA GLY A 146 -1.05 -2.69 5.32
C GLY A 146 0.35 -3.29 5.40
N PRO A 147 0.83 -3.56 6.62
CA PRO A 147 0.17 -3.30 7.89
C PRO A 147 0.22 -1.82 8.30
N GLY A 148 -0.75 -1.40 9.14
CA GLY A 148 -0.65 -0.18 9.91
C GLY A 148 0.32 -0.40 11.07
N MET A 149 1.26 0.55 11.30
CA MET A 149 2.31 0.33 12.30
C MET A 149 2.77 1.59 13.04
N ASN A 150 1.90 2.60 13.13
CA ASN A 150 2.19 3.76 13.97
C ASN A 150 2.17 3.39 15.46
N ILE A 151 2.88 4.17 16.26
CA ILE A 151 3.02 3.92 17.70
C ILE A 151 1.72 4.27 18.43
N HIS A 152 1.28 3.42 19.37
CA HIS A 152 0.19 3.68 20.31
C HIS A 152 0.61 4.74 21.33
N ARG A 153 0.64 6.00 20.90
CA ARG A 153 1.06 7.10 21.77
C ARG A 153 -0.02 7.48 22.79
N ASN A 154 -1.28 7.49 22.33
CA ASN A 154 -2.44 7.85 23.13
C ASN A 154 -3.50 6.76 22.98
N PRO A 155 -4.03 6.19 24.09
CA PRO A 155 -5.05 5.15 24.02
C PRO A 155 -6.35 5.60 23.35
N LEU A 156 -6.60 6.91 23.26
CA LEU A 156 -7.77 7.48 22.60
C LEU A 156 -7.60 7.67 21.09
N CYS A 157 -6.46 7.32 20.52
CA CYS A 157 -6.29 7.35 19.05
C CYS A 157 -7.23 6.32 18.40
N GLY A 158 -8.10 6.79 17.51
CA GLY A 158 -9.16 5.98 16.90
C GLY A 158 -8.67 4.83 16.01
N ARG A 159 -7.39 4.80 15.63
CA ARG A 159 -6.79 3.75 14.79
C ARG A 159 -5.83 2.82 15.52
N ASN A 160 -5.73 2.90 16.86
CA ASN A 160 -4.88 1.99 17.62
C ASN A 160 -5.23 0.51 17.41
N PHE A 161 -6.48 0.17 17.10
CA PHE A 161 -6.89 -1.20 16.84
C PHE A 161 -6.12 -1.84 15.68
N GLU A 162 -5.80 -1.10 14.62
CA GLU A 162 -5.09 -1.61 13.45
C GLU A 162 -3.57 -1.51 13.58
N TYR A 163 -3.06 -0.73 14.55
CA TYR A 163 -1.63 -0.63 14.86
C TYR A 163 -1.21 -1.70 15.86
N TYR A 164 0.09 -1.90 16.03
CA TYR A 164 0.60 -3.04 16.79
C TYR A 164 0.83 -2.74 18.25
N SER A 165 1.63 -1.72 18.59
CA SER A 165 2.09 -1.50 19.96
C SER A 165 2.57 -0.05 20.20
N GLU A 166 2.75 0.28 21.48
CA GLU A 166 3.54 1.46 21.91
C GLU A 166 5.05 1.20 21.81
N ASP A 167 5.47 -0.08 21.81
CA ASP A 167 6.85 -0.48 21.67
C ASP A 167 7.27 -0.57 20.19
N PRO A 168 8.22 0.26 19.73
CA PRO A 168 8.66 0.25 18.35
C PRO A 168 9.39 -1.03 17.94
N LEU A 169 10.03 -1.75 18.88
CA LEU A 169 10.68 -3.02 18.59
C LEU A 169 9.64 -4.09 18.29
N LEU A 170 8.64 -4.25 19.16
CA LEU A 170 7.54 -5.19 18.96
C LEU A 170 6.80 -4.87 17.68
N THR A 171 6.44 -3.59 17.46
CA THR A 171 5.79 -3.11 16.24
C THR A 171 6.58 -3.50 14.99
N GLY A 172 7.90 -3.22 14.97
CA GLY A 172 8.73 -3.51 13.80
C GLY A 172 8.89 -5.00 13.52
N LYS A 173 9.03 -5.82 14.57
CA LYS A 173 9.19 -7.28 14.43
C LYS A 173 7.92 -7.97 13.94
N ILE A 174 6.77 -7.62 14.51
CA ILE A 174 5.46 -8.15 14.07
C ILE A 174 5.16 -7.70 12.63
N ALA A 175 5.38 -6.41 12.32
CA ALA A 175 5.22 -5.90 10.96
C ALA A 175 6.13 -6.65 9.96
N SER A 176 7.39 -6.90 10.33
CA SER A 176 8.32 -7.66 9.48
C SER A 176 7.82 -9.08 9.19
N GLY A 177 7.26 -9.75 10.19
CA GLY A 177 6.63 -11.07 10.01
C GLY A 177 5.48 -11.01 9.01
N TYR A 178 4.54 -10.09 9.21
CA TYR A 178 3.40 -9.88 8.32
C TYR A 178 3.84 -9.58 6.87
N VAL A 179 4.77 -8.62 6.68
CA VAL A 179 5.29 -8.25 5.35
C VAL A 179 5.90 -9.43 4.63
N LYS A 180 6.79 -10.19 5.32
CA LYS A 180 7.40 -11.39 4.75
C LYS A 180 6.34 -12.42 4.35
N GLY A 181 5.29 -12.59 5.14
CA GLY A 181 4.19 -13.50 4.85
C GLY A 181 3.46 -13.14 3.56
N VAL A 182 3.03 -11.88 3.41
CA VAL A 182 2.34 -11.40 2.20
C VAL A 182 3.22 -11.56 0.98
N GLN A 183 4.48 -11.09 1.07
CA GLN A 183 5.40 -11.11 -0.07
C GLN A 183 5.86 -12.52 -0.45
N ASN A 184 5.82 -13.50 0.50
CA ASN A 184 6.06 -14.90 0.20
C ASN A 184 5.03 -15.49 -0.77
N GLU A 185 3.79 -14.97 -0.78
CA GLU A 185 2.76 -15.35 -1.75
C GLU A 185 2.91 -14.62 -3.10
N GLY A 186 3.87 -13.68 -3.21
CA GLY A 186 4.08 -12.88 -4.41
C GLY A 186 3.10 -11.72 -4.55
N ALA A 187 2.44 -11.28 -3.48
CA ALA A 187 1.71 -10.03 -3.39
C ALA A 187 2.55 -8.98 -2.64
N GLY A 188 2.30 -7.70 -2.90
CA GLY A 188 2.98 -6.61 -2.23
C GLY A 188 2.26 -6.12 -0.98
N VAL A 189 2.95 -5.31 -0.21
CA VAL A 189 2.42 -4.59 0.95
C VAL A 189 2.69 -3.10 0.84
N SER A 190 1.88 -2.27 1.50
CA SER A 190 2.19 -0.87 1.76
C SER A 190 2.17 -0.62 3.26
N ILE A 191 3.35 -0.60 3.89
CA ILE A 191 3.43 -0.29 5.32
C ILE A 191 3.03 1.16 5.57
N LYS A 192 2.21 1.41 6.61
CA LYS A 192 1.55 2.70 6.80
C LYS A 192 1.39 3.09 8.28
N HIS A 193 1.24 4.36 8.58
CA HIS A 193 1.34 5.57 7.76
C HIS A 193 2.66 6.26 8.08
N PHE A 194 3.52 6.41 7.12
CA PHE A 194 4.87 6.94 7.30
C PHE A 194 4.89 8.47 7.17
N ALA A 195 5.00 9.22 8.28
CA ALA A 195 5.21 8.76 9.65
C ALA A 195 4.45 9.62 10.66
N VAL A 196 4.49 9.17 11.92
CA VAL A 196 3.97 9.92 13.08
C VAL A 196 2.48 10.23 12.99
N ASN A 197 1.66 9.34 12.41
CA ASN A 197 0.20 9.45 12.47
C ASN A 197 -0.29 8.94 13.84
N SER A 198 -0.13 9.77 14.90
CA SER A 198 -0.37 9.37 16.29
C SER A 198 -1.71 9.82 16.85
N GLN A 199 -2.52 10.52 16.04
CA GLN A 199 -3.90 10.89 16.36
C GLN A 199 -4.75 10.98 15.11
N GLU A 200 -6.08 10.78 15.27
CA GLU A 200 -7.03 10.89 14.17
C GLU A 200 -7.79 12.22 14.15
N THR A 201 -7.86 12.91 15.29
CA THR A 201 -8.46 14.24 15.35
C THR A 201 -7.65 15.22 14.50
N ASN A 202 -8.31 15.81 13.49
CA ASN A 202 -7.70 16.74 12.55
C ASN A 202 -6.47 16.16 11.80
N ARG A 203 -6.42 14.84 11.58
CA ARG A 203 -5.25 14.10 11.04
C ARG A 203 -4.69 14.67 9.74
N ILE A 204 -5.54 15.31 8.93
CA ILE A 204 -5.16 15.88 7.62
C ILE A 204 -4.30 17.16 7.80
N PHE A 205 -4.46 17.89 8.90
CA PHE A 205 -3.82 19.21 9.09
C PHE A 205 -3.00 19.31 10.37
N VAL A 206 -3.05 18.31 11.27
CA VAL A 206 -2.27 18.32 12.51
C VAL A 206 -0.77 18.43 12.20
N ASP A 207 -0.06 19.18 13.03
CA ASP A 207 1.39 19.25 13.03
C ASP A 207 1.96 18.54 14.24
N GLU A 208 2.62 17.43 14.01
CA GLU A 208 3.25 16.60 15.04
C GLU A 208 4.62 17.18 15.38
N ILE A 209 4.69 17.87 16.51
CA ILE A 209 5.95 18.46 16.98
C ILE A 209 6.75 17.41 17.72
N VAL A 210 7.87 17.00 17.14
CA VAL A 210 8.69 15.90 17.65
C VAL A 210 10.18 16.22 17.52
N SER A 211 10.96 15.95 18.57
CA SER A 211 12.40 16.12 18.51
C SER A 211 13.03 15.06 17.56
N PRO A 212 14.16 15.37 16.90
CA PRO A 212 14.84 14.38 16.04
C PRO A 212 15.16 13.07 16.74
N ARG A 213 15.52 13.12 18.02
CA ARG A 213 15.80 11.92 18.82
C ARG A 213 14.54 11.10 19.03
N ALA A 214 13.44 11.69 19.49
CA ALA A 214 12.19 10.97 19.70
C ALA A 214 11.64 10.43 18.37
N ALA A 215 11.75 11.18 17.27
CA ALA A 215 11.38 10.71 15.95
C ALA A 215 12.14 9.42 15.60
N ARG A 216 13.47 9.42 15.71
CA ARG A 216 14.32 8.28 15.32
C ARG A 216 14.19 7.07 16.26
N GLU A 217 14.11 7.28 17.57
CA GLU A 217 14.14 6.20 18.56
C GLU A 217 12.76 5.56 18.78
N ILE A 218 11.66 6.29 18.52
CA ILE A 218 10.29 5.81 18.80
C ILE A 218 9.48 5.72 17.52
N TYR A 219 9.16 6.85 16.87
CA TYR A 219 8.14 6.91 15.82
C TYR A 219 8.59 6.30 14.49
N LEU A 220 9.87 6.41 14.16
CA LEU A 220 10.48 5.88 12.94
C LEU A 220 11.08 4.48 13.14
N ARG A 221 11.41 4.10 14.39
CA ARG A 221 12.17 2.87 14.68
C ARG A 221 11.45 1.60 14.22
N GLY A 222 10.14 1.50 14.41
CA GLY A 222 9.36 0.36 13.91
C GLY A 222 9.43 0.23 12.39
N PHE A 223 9.30 1.36 11.68
CA PHE A 223 9.43 1.41 10.21
C PHE A 223 10.83 1.03 9.74
N GLU A 224 11.88 1.52 10.42
CA GLU A 224 13.26 1.15 10.11
C GLU A 224 13.48 -0.35 10.18
N ILE A 225 13.00 -1.00 11.26
CA ILE A 225 13.08 -2.45 11.44
C ILE A 225 12.37 -3.16 10.30
N ALA A 226 11.13 -2.78 10.00
CA ALA A 226 10.35 -3.39 8.92
C ALA A 226 11.02 -3.23 7.55
N VAL A 227 11.52 -2.03 7.22
CA VAL A 227 12.22 -1.77 5.95
C VAL A 227 13.47 -2.64 5.82
N ARG A 228 14.32 -2.67 6.87
CA ARG A 228 15.59 -3.39 6.83
C ARG A 228 15.43 -4.90 6.86
N GLU A 229 14.42 -5.43 7.57
CA GLU A 229 14.26 -6.88 7.77
C GLU A 229 13.33 -7.55 6.77
N SER A 230 12.40 -6.82 6.17
CA SER A 230 11.37 -7.42 5.30
C SER A 230 11.27 -6.81 3.90
N HIS A 231 11.97 -5.71 3.63
CA HIS A 231 12.03 -5.07 2.31
C HIS A 231 10.64 -4.90 1.67
N PRO A 232 9.71 -4.13 2.29
CA PRO A 232 8.37 -3.95 1.77
C PRO A 232 8.43 -3.33 0.36
N TRP A 233 7.51 -3.75 -0.53
CA TRP A 233 7.47 -3.20 -1.88
C TRP A 233 7.07 -1.74 -1.89
N THR A 234 6.19 -1.36 -0.97
CA THR A 234 5.72 0.02 -0.90
C THR A 234 5.59 0.54 0.53
N VAL A 235 5.62 1.87 0.67
CA VAL A 235 5.41 2.62 1.90
C VAL A 235 4.37 3.69 1.62
N MET A 236 3.41 3.89 2.52
CA MET A 236 2.41 4.95 2.41
C MET A 236 2.79 6.12 3.31
N SER A 237 2.99 7.31 2.72
CA SER A 237 3.26 8.55 3.46
C SER A 237 1.99 9.09 4.13
N SER A 238 2.10 9.56 5.37
CA SER A 238 0.97 9.99 6.19
C SER A 238 0.46 11.40 5.86
N TYR A 239 -0.76 11.72 6.32
CA TYR A 239 -1.40 13.02 6.07
C TYR A 239 -0.78 14.20 6.83
N ASN A 240 -0.36 13.96 8.07
CA ASN A 240 0.03 14.99 9.02
C ASN A 240 1.30 15.75 8.61
N ARG A 241 1.48 16.91 9.23
CA ARG A 241 2.79 17.55 9.24
C ARG A 241 3.68 16.97 10.32
N ILE A 242 4.98 17.09 10.11
CA ILE A 242 6.02 16.82 11.09
C ILE A 242 6.90 18.04 11.16
N ASN A 243 6.87 18.74 12.28
CA ASN A 243 7.63 19.98 12.49
C ASN A 243 7.40 21.00 11.35
N GLY A 244 6.16 21.22 10.98
CA GLY A 244 5.73 22.20 9.97
C GLY A 244 5.68 21.70 8.53
N VAL A 245 6.26 20.53 8.21
CA VAL A 245 6.32 20.00 6.84
C VAL A 245 5.38 18.79 6.71
N PHE A 246 4.51 18.78 5.68
CA PHE A 246 3.67 17.62 5.39
C PHE A 246 4.54 16.39 5.13
N ALA A 247 4.22 15.26 5.75
CA ALA A 247 4.96 14.02 5.56
C ALA A 247 5.06 13.63 4.08
N GLN A 248 4.00 13.86 3.31
CA GLN A 248 3.93 13.61 1.86
C GLN A 248 4.87 14.51 1.03
N ALA A 249 5.29 15.65 1.56
CA ALA A 249 6.21 16.58 0.89
C ALA A 249 7.55 16.73 1.65
N ASN A 250 7.85 15.82 2.55
CA ASN A 250 9.03 15.89 3.40
C ASN A 250 10.19 15.09 2.80
N HIS A 251 11.05 15.77 2.04
CA HIS A 251 12.22 15.18 1.41
C HIS A 251 13.18 14.53 2.43
N ASP A 252 13.36 15.13 3.60
CA ASP A 252 14.25 14.57 4.63
C ASP A 252 13.69 13.25 5.15
N LEU A 253 12.37 13.13 5.28
CA LEU A 253 11.71 11.90 5.68
C LEU A 253 11.75 10.83 4.57
N LEU A 254 11.25 11.18 3.37
CA LEU A 254 10.99 10.20 2.30
C LEU A 254 12.24 9.84 1.50
N THR A 255 13.21 10.74 1.40
CA THR A 255 14.45 10.50 0.68
C THR A 255 15.60 10.21 1.62
N LYS A 256 16.02 11.17 2.47
CA LYS A 256 17.22 10.99 3.31
C LYS A 256 17.06 9.85 4.32
N VAL A 257 15.97 9.87 5.12
CA VAL A 257 15.77 8.84 6.15
C VAL A 257 15.41 7.50 5.53
N LEU A 258 14.35 7.47 4.73
CA LEU A 258 13.80 6.21 4.23
C LEU A 258 14.74 5.53 3.22
N ARG A 259 15.27 6.31 2.25
CA ARG A 259 16.07 5.76 1.14
C ARG A 259 17.56 5.75 1.42
N ASP A 260 18.13 6.91 1.83
CA ASP A 260 19.57 7.03 1.97
C ASP A 260 20.06 6.33 3.26
N ASP A 261 19.40 6.55 4.42
CA ASP A 261 19.82 5.96 5.68
C ASP A 261 19.40 4.48 5.80
N TRP A 262 18.18 4.11 5.35
CA TRP A 262 17.66 2.74 5.56
C TRP A 262 17.78 1.86 4.32
N GLY A 263 18.06 2.42 3.15
CA GLY A 263 18.25 1.68 1.91
C GLY A 263 16.96 1.18 1.27
N PHE A 264 15.82 1.82 1.52
CA PHE A 264 14.54 1.47 0.91
C PHE A 264 14.59 1.60 -0.62
N LYS A 265 14.20 0.54 -1.33
CA LYS A 265 14.25 0.46 -2.80
C LYS A 265 12.88 0.51 -3.47
N GLY A 266 11.81 0.29 -2.70
CA GLY A 266 10.46 0.28 -3.24
C GLY A 266 9.89 1.67 -3.54
N ILE A 267 8.58 1.74 -3.79
CA ILE A 267 7.89 3.00 -4.03
C ILE A 267 7.28 3.58 -2.74
N VAL A 268 7.19 4.91 -2.70
CA VAL A 268 6.36 5.63 -1.73
C VAL A 268 5.07 6.05 -2.43
N MET A 269 3.93 5.72 -1.83
CA MET A 269 2.64 6.26 -2.26
C MET A 269 2.11 7.24 -1.22
N THR A 270 1.26 8.18 -1.63
CA THR A 270 0.55 9.04 -0.68
C THR A 270 -0.57 8.26 0.02
N ASP A 271 -0.94 8.65 1.23
CA ASP A 271 -2.27 8.37 1.73
C ASP A 271 -3.31 9.14 0.88
N TRP A 272 -4.58 8.72 0.91
CA TRP A 272 -5.61 9.17 -0.04
C TRP A 272 -5.94 10.65 0.12
N CYS A 273 -6.17 11.33 -1.00
CA CYS A 273 -6.44 12.79 -1.05
C CYS A 273 -5.23 13.66 -0.68
N GLY A 274 -4.06 13.36 -1.24
CA GLY A 274 -2.80 14.08 -0.96
C GLY A 274 -2.85 15.57 -1.30
N LYS A 275 -3.37 15.95 -2.48
CA LYS A 275 -3.38 17.35 -2.94
C LYS A 275 -4.22 18.25 -2.02
N ARG A 276 -3.56 19.20 -1.35
CA ARG A 276 -4.17 20.16 -0.41
C ARG A 276 -3.53 21.54 -0.58
N GLU A 277 -3.70 22.12 -1.74
CA GLU A 277 -3.08 23.41 -2.10
C GLU A 277 -3.40 24.54 -1.12
N GLN A 278 -4.64 24.59 -0.64
CA GLN A 278 -5.06 25.60 0.36
C GLN A 278 -4.28 25.49 1.67
N ALA A 279 -3.69 24.33 1.95
CA ALA A 279 -2.85 24.09 3.11
C ALA A 279 -1.35 24.12 2.78
N GLY A 280 -0.97 24.38 1.52
CA GLY A 280 0.42 24.44 1.06
C GLY A 280 1.02 23.09 0.65
N LEU A 281 0.20 22.07 0.40
CA LEU A 281 0.63 20.79 -0.16
C LEU A 281 0.33 20.76 -1.67
N TYR A 282 1.38 20.72 -2.47
CA TYR A 282 1.32 20.77 -3.92
C TYR A 282 1.90 19.50 -4.54
N THR A 283 1.30 19.01 -5.63
CA THR A 283 1.75 17.86 -6.41
C THR A 283 3.24 17.85 -6.71
N ILE A 284 3.79 19.01 -7.12
CA ILE A 284 5.22 19.16 -7.40
C ILE A 284 6.08 18.88 -6.16
N ASN A 285 5.63 19.32 -4.97
CA ASN A 285 6.39 19.12 -3.74
C ASN A 285 6.39 17.66 -3.29
N GLU A 286 5.29 16.94 -3.53
CA GLU A 286 5.19 15.52 -3.23
C GLU A 286 6.16 14.70 -4.11
N VAL A 287 6.18 14.95 -5.43
CA VAL A 287 7.12 14.30 -6.36
C VAL A 287 8.58 14.63 -6.00
N LYS A 288 8.91 15.90 -5.71
CA LYS A 288 10.24 16.30 -5.28
C LYS A 288 10.69 15.64 -3.98
N ALA A 289 9.76 15.39 -3.07
CA ALA A 289 10.07 14.72 -1.81
C ALA A 289 10.34 13.22 -1.97
N GLY A 290 9.94 12.62 -3.09
CA GLY A 290 10.14 11.21 -3.40
C GLY A 290 8.91 10.35 -3.19
N ASN A 291 7.67 10.93 -3.22
CA ASN A 291 6.47 10.16 -3.51
C ASN A 291 6.50 9.74 -4.98
N ASP A 292 6.28 8.46 -5.22
CA ASP A 292 6.33 7.85 -6.54
C ASP A 292 4.94 7.61 -7.12
N LEU A 293 3.91 7.55 -6.26
CA LEU A 293 2.53 7.31 -6.64
C LEU A 293 1.58 8.17 -5.81
N LEU A 294 0.82 9.03 -6.47
CA LEU A 294 -0.13 9.94 -5.84
C LEU A 294 -1.54 9.34 -5.91
N GLU A 295 -2.10 8.94 -4.76
CA GLU A 295 -3.38 8.24 -4.64
C GLU A 295 -4.44 9.06 -3.88
N PRO A 296 -5.71 8.97 -4.28
CA PRO A 296 -6.16 8.65 -5.62
C PRO A 296 -5.78 9.76 -6.59
N GLY A 297 -5.66 9.42 -7.88
CA GLY A 297 -5.19 10.35 -8.88
C GLY A 297 -6.25 11.32 -9.40
N SER A 298 -5.78 12.39 -10.05
CA SER A 298 -6.61 13.30 -10.82
C SER A 298 -5.88 13.82 -12.06
N LYS A 299 -6.65 14.25 -13.07
CA LYS A 299 -6.09 14.85 -14.30
C LYS A 299 -5.30 16.13 -14.01
N GLU A 300 -5.71 16.89 -12.98
CA GLU A 300 -5.02 18.10 -12.57
C GLU A 300 -3.61 17.78 -12.08
N GLN A 301 -3.42 16.69 -11.31
CA GLN A 301 -2.09 16.29 -10.84
C GLN A 301 -1.16 15.90 -12.00
N VAL A 302 -1.67 15.22 -13.02
CA VAL A 302 -0.89 14.95 -14.25
C VAL A 302 -0.49 16.26 -14.92
N THR A 303 -1.43 17.21 -15.05
CA THR A 303 -1.15 18.55 -15.61
C THR A 303 -0.12 19.31 -14.77
N ASP A 304 -0.24 19.28 -13.44
CA ASP A 304 0.71 19.94 -12.51
C ASP A 304 2.15 19.41 -12.72
N ILE A 305 2.32 18.11 -12.89
CA ILE A 305 3.64 17.51 -13.16
C ILE A 305 4.18 17.98 -14.51
N VAL A 306 3.38 17.86 -15.57
CA VAL A 306 3.78 18.24 -16.93
C VAL A 306 4.14 19.72 -17.01
N GLU A 307 3.28 20.60 -16.50
CA GLU A 307 3.52 22.05 -16.50
C GLU A 307 4.65 22.43 -15.53
N GLY A 308 4.76 21.72 -14.40
CA GLY A 308 5.89 21.90 -13.47
C GLY A 308 7.24 21.65 -14.13
N VAL A 309 7.35 20.64 -14.96
CA VAL A 309 8.58 20.36 -15.74
C VAL A 309 8.80 21.41 -16.80
N LYS A 310 7.80 21.76 -17.62
CA LYS A 310 7.90 22.77 -18.67
C LYS A 310 8.31 24.14 -18.13
N GLN A 311 7.86 24.47 -16.92
CA GLN A 311 8.17 25.75 -16.24
C GLN A 311 9.47 25.72 -15.42
N GLY A 312 10.20 24.60 -15.40
CA GLY A 312 11.41 24.42 -14.60
C GLY A 312 11.21 24.39 -13.08
N LYS A 313 9.95 24.23 -12.63
CA LYS A 313 9.60 24.09 -11.21
C LYS A 313 9.83 22.69 -10.66
N LEU A 314 9.80 21.69 -11.53
CA LEU A 314 10.09 20.29 -11.26
C LEU A 314 11.16 19.81 -12.26
N SER A 315 12.20 19.13 -11.79
CA SER A 315 13.22 18.63 -12.70
C SER A 315 12.77 17.34 -13.37
N MET A 316 13.19 17.13 -14.62
CA MET A 316 12.96 15.84 -15.30
C MET A 316 13.67 14.70 -14.56
N GLU A 317 14.79 14.97 -13.92
CA GLU A 317 15.54 14.01 -13.12
C GLU A 317 14.71 13.48 -11.94
N ASP A 318 13.98 14.36 -11.23
CA ASP A 318 13.11 13.94 -10.11
C ASP A 318 11.96 13.08 -10.62
N VAL A 319 11.34 13.46 -11.74
CA VAL A 319 10.30 12.65 -12.41
C VAL A 319 10.86 11.28 -12.81
N ASP A 320 12.01 11.24 -13.46
CA ASP A 320 12.64 10.01 -13.93
C ASP A 320 13.03 9.08 -12.78
N LYS A 321 13.49 9.62 -11.64
CA LYS A 321 13.73 8.83 -10.42
C LYS A 321 12.48 8.14 -9.93
N CYS A 322 11.35 8.87 -9.85
CA CYS A 322 10.08 8.31 -9.43
C CYS A 322 9.57 7.26 -10.44
N VAL A 323 9.57 7.57 -11.73
CA VAL A 323 9.13 6.64 -12.79
C VAL A 323 9.98 5.37 -12.81
N ARG A 324 11.30 5.47 -12.65
CA ARG A 324 12.18 4.30 -12.58
C ARG A 324 11.74 3.36 -11.45
N ARG A 325 11.52 3.88 -10.25
CA ARG A 325 11.05 3.10 -9.11
C ARG A 325 9.67 2.48 -9.36
N MET A 326 8.76 3.21 -10.03
CA MET A 326 7.47 2.66 -10.44
C MET A 326 7.64 1.48 -11.41
N LEU A 327 8.52 1.58 -12.40
CA LEU A 327 8.78 0.48 -13.33
C LEU A 327 9.43 -0.72 -12.63
N GLU A 328 10.38 -0.48 -11.70
CA GLU A 328 11.00 -1.52 -10.86
C GLU A 328 9.96 -2.21 -9.96
N TYR A 329 9.00 -1.48 -9.42
CA TYR A 329 7.90 -2.02 -8.64
C TYR A 329 6.93 -2.84 -9.51
N ILE A 330 6.51 -2.32 -10.66
CA ILE A 330 5.52 -2.97 -11.53
C ILE A 330 5.98 -4.36 -11.96
N VAL A 331 7.26 -4.55 -12.27
CA VAL A 331 7.79 -5.86 -12.69
C VAL A 331 7.76 -6.93 -11.59
N LEU A 332 7.49 -6.56 -10.33
CA LEU A 332 7.29 -7.49 -9.23
C LEU A 332 5.85 -8.00 -9.14
N THR A 333 4.88 -7.23 -9.66
CA THR A 333 3.45 -7.45 -9.41
C THR A 333 2.90 -8.72 -10.07
N PRO A 334 1.88 -9.36 -9.47
CA PRO A 334 1.15 -10.47 -10.08
C PRO A 334 0.63 -10.16 -11.48
N HIS A 335 0.04 -8.98 -11.69
CA HIS A 335 -0.48 -8.57 -13.00
C HIS A 335 0.60 -8.56 -14.08
N PHE A 336 1.75 -7.95 -13.80
CA PHE A 336 2.87 -7.94 -14.75
C PHE A 336 3.37 -9.34 -15.07
N ASN A 337 3.42 -10.22 -14.07
CA ASN A 337 3.90 -11.60 -14.23
C ASN A 337 2.82 -12.55 -14.77
N GLY A 338 1.67 -12.03 -15.22
CA GLY A 338 0.63 -12.81 -15.91
C GLY A 338 -0.14 -13.76 -15.02
N TYR A 339 -0.16 -13.53 -13.69
CA TYR A 339 -0.96 -14.31 -12.76
C TYR A 339 -2.44 -14.23 -13.13
N LYS A 340 -3.15 -15.35 -13.02
CA LYS A 340 -4.59 -15.44 -13.29
C LYS A 340 -5.33 -15.72 -11.99
N ALA A 341 -6.07 -14.72 -11.54
CA ALA A 341 -6.92 -14.83 -10.36
C ALA A 341 -8.10 -15.76 -10.62
N ASP A 342 -8.46 -16.56 -9.62
CA ASP A 342 -9.58 -17.51 -9.68
C ASP A 342 -10.81 -17.07 -8.86
N ASN A 343 -10.68 -15.99 -8.09
CA ASN A 343 -11.70 -15.49 -7.15
C ASN A 343 -12.17 -16.57 -6.15
N ASN A 344 -11.27 -17.47 -5.76
CA ASN A 344 -11.60 -18.61 -4.92
C ASN A 344 -10.53 -18.85 -3.83
N PRO A 345 -10.35 -17.92 -2.87
CA PRO A 345 -9.38 -18.09 -1.78
C PRO A 345 -9.75 -19.26 -0.86
N ASN A 346 -8.76 -19.83 -0.19
CA ASN A 346 -8.97 -20.91 0.77
C ASN A 346 -9.44 -20.36 2.14
N LEU A 347 -10.68 -19.85 2.19
CA LEU A 347 -11.25 -19.24 3.39
C LEU A 347 -11.26 -20.19 4.61
N LYS A 348 -11.39 -21.52 4.41
CA LYS A 348 -11.39 -22.49 5.51
C LYS A 348 -10.03 -22.58 6.19
N ALA A 349 -8.95 -22.64 5.41
CA ALA A 349 -7.60 -22.66 5.95
C ALA A 349 -7.28 -21.32 6.63
N ASN A 350 -7.67 -20.20 6.03
CA ASN A 350 -7.43 -18.87 6.56
C ASN A 350 -8.19 -18.62 7.87
N ALA A 351 -9.41 -19.14 8.01
CA ALA A 351 -10.17 -19.08 9.27
C ALA A 351 -9.49 -19.85 10.42
N ILE A 352 -8.75 -20.93 10.13
CA ILE A 352 -7.93 -21.61 11.14
C ILE A 352 -6.81 -20.72 11.63
N VAL A 353 -6.09 -20.06 10.72
CA VAL A 353 -5.04 -19.11 11.07
C VAL A 353 -5.60 -17.95 11.90
N SER A 354 -6.73 -17.39 11.48
CA SER A 354 -7.40 -16.30 12.21
C SER A 354 -7.72 -16.70 13.65
N ARG A 355 -8.23 -17.92 13.87
CA ARG A 355 -8.52 -18.45 15.21
C ARG A 355 -7.24 -18.68 16.03
N GLU A 356 -6.21 -19.31 15.46
CA GLU A 356 -4.92 -19.55 16.12
C GLU A 356 -4.34 -18.25 16.68
N VAL A 357 -4.37 -17.18 15.89
CA VAL A 357 -3.90 -15.85 16.31
C VAL A 357 -4.78 -15.25 17.41
N ALA A 358 -6.11 -15.38 17.29
CA ALA A 358 -7.02 -14.86 18.32
C ALA A 358 -6.81 -15.59 19.66
N ASP A 359 -6.67 -16.91 19.62
CA ASP A 359 -6.44 -17.72 20.83
C ASP A 359 -5.13 -17.34 21.52
N GLU A 360 -4.05 -17.14 20.78
CA GLU A 360 -2.73 -16.77 21.34
C GLU A 360 -2.66 -15.29 21.75
N GLY A 361 -3.39 -14.41 21.06
CA GLY A 361 -3.43 -12.97 21.35
C GLY A 361 -4.30 -12.57 22.56
N MET A 362 -5.13 -13.49 23.07
CA MET A 362 -5.95 -13.24 24.25
C MET A 362 -5.17 -13.48 25.56
N VAL A 363 -4.90 -12.41 26.32
CA VAL A 363 -4.16 -12.48 27.58
C VAL A 363 -5.13 -12.41 28.78
N LEU A 364 -5.18 -13.50 29.56
CA LEU A 364 -5.98 -13.56 30.78
C LEU A 364 -5.27 -12.83 31.93
N LEU A 365 -5.61 -11.57 32.16
CA LEU A 365 -4.95 -10.73 33.17
C LEU A 365 -5.32 -11.13 34.61
N LYS A 366 -6.53 -11.64 34.84
CA LYS A 366 -7.02 -12.04 36.16
C LYS A 366 -8.08 -13.13 36.03
N ASN A 367 -7.98 -14.18 36.82
CA ASN A 367 -8.98 -15.23 36.94
C ASN A 367 -9.21 -15.59 38.40
N ASN A 368 -10.45 -15.47 38.86
CA ASN A 368 -10.87 -15.84 40.22
C ASN A 368 -11.44 -17.27 40.28
N GLY A 369 -11.11 -18.12 39.33
CA GLY A 369 -11.55 -19.52 39.27
C GLY A 369 -12.85 -19.73 38.45
N VAL A 370 -13.37 -18.68 37.76
CA VAL A 370 -14.54 -18.82 36.85
C VAL A 370 -14.16 -19.56 35.57
N LEU A 371 -12.97 -19.35 35.06
CA LEU A 371 -12.44 -20.03 33.87
C LEU A 371 -11.54 -21.21 34.25
N PRO A 372 -11.59 -22.30 33.44
CA PRO A 372 -12.42 -22.55 32.25
C PRO A 372 -13.89 -22.83 32.63
N LEU A 373 -14.80 -22.36 31.78
CA LEU A 373 -16.24 -22.63 31.93
C LEU A 373 -16.53 -24.13 31.83
N GLY A 374 -17.49 -24.62 32.66
CA GLY A 374 -17.87 -26.02 32.70
C GLY A 374 -16.97 -26.92 33.52
N GLY A 375 -15.77 -26.47 33.95
CA GLY A 375 -14.84 -27.20 34.82
C GLY A 375 -14.63 -28.65 34.39
N LYS A 376 -14.59 -29.59 35.38
CA LYS A 376 -14.51 -31.05 35.14
C LYS A 376 -15.84 -31.71 34.76
N THR A 377 -16.95 -30.96 34.79
CA THR A 377 -18.28 -31.48 34.46
C THR A 377 -18.57 -31.27 32.99
N LYS A 378 -18.85 -32.35 32.26
CA LYS A 378 -19.24 -32.31 30.83
C LYS A 378 -20.67 -31.77 30.61
N LYS A 379 -21.24 -31.04 31.56
CA LYS A 379 -22.60 -30.47 31.41
C LYS A 379 -22.56 -29.21 30.55
N PRO A 380 -23.56 -29.03 29.65
CA PRO A 380 -23.67 -27.78 28.90
C PRO A 380 -23.77 -26.58 29.84
N THR A 381 -22.91 -25.57 29.61
CA THR A 381 -22.96 -24.31 30.36
C THR A 381 -23.92 -23.37 29.64
N ARG A 382 -24.90 -22.83 30.38
CA ARG A 382 -25.74 -21.75 29.86
C ARG A 382 -24.99 -20.44 30.02
N VAL A 383 -24.88 -19.70 28.94
CA VAL A 383 -24.25 -18.38 28.90
C VAL A 383 -25.29 -17.35 28.49
N SER A 384 -25.44 -16.31 29.25
CA SER A 384 -26.27 -15.16 28.89
C SER A 384 -25.40 -14.12 28.22
N LEU A 385 -25.80 -13.70 27.04
CA LEU A 385 -25.10 -12.65 26.26
C LEU A 385 -25.92 -11.36 26.34
N TYR A 386 -25.27 -10.24 26.64
CA TYR A 386 -25.90 -8.92 26.78
C TYR A 386 -25.26 -7.92 25.84
N GLY A 387 -26.00 -6.90 25.46
CA GLY A 387 -25.55 -5.81 24.63
C GLY A 387 -25.69 -6.07 23.14
N THR A 388 -25.55 -5.03 22.35
CA THR A 388 -25.74 -5.06 20.89
C THR A 388 -24.82 -6.05 20.20
N GLY A 389 -23.56 -6.18 20.66
CA GLY A 389 -22.59 -7.12 20.12
C GLY A 389 -22.97 -8.60 20.24
N SER A 390 -23.98 -8.97 21.07
CA SER A 390 -24.44 -10.33 21.21
C SER A 390 -25.22 -10.85 20.00
N TYR A 391 -25.80 -9.96 19.19
CA TYR A 391 -26.58 -10.27 18.00
C TYR A 391 -26.17 -9.47 16.75
N ASN A 392 -25.41 -8.39 16.92
CA ASN A 392 -24.86 -7.59 15.83
C ASN A 392 -23.36 -7.47 16.04
N PHE A 393 -22.64 -8.50 15.62
CA PHE A 393 -21.21 -8.61 15.84
C PHE A 393 -20.45 -7.69 14.89
N LEU A 394 -19.59 -6.82 15.41
CA LEU A 394 -18.70 -6.00 14.61
C LEU A 394 -17.52 -6.84 14.13
N SER A 395 -17.43 -7.05 12.83
CA SER A 395 -16.38 -7.86 12.19
C SER A 395 -15.42 -7.05 11.32
N GLY A 396 -15.34 -5.76 11.52
CA GLY A 396 -14.44 -4.88 10.78
C GLY A 396 -14.36 -3.50 11.40
N GLY A 397 -13.34 -2.73 11.04
CA GLY A 397 -13.16 -1.35 11.41
C GLY A 397 -13.49 -0.40 10.27
N VAL A 398 -13.66 0.89 10.60
CA VAL A 398 -13.70 2.01 9.67
C VAL A 398 -12.36 2.72 9.76
N GLY A 399 -11.65 2.85 8.65
CA GLY A 399 -10.30 3.46 8.61
C GLY A 399 -9.47 2.78 7.54
N SER A 400 -9.43 1.49 7.59
CA SER A 400 -8.87 0.69 6.49
C SER A 400 -9.42 -0.73 6.54
#